data_3cc62065c71df270818a6263b32c30c0
#
_entry.id   3cc62065c71df270818a6263b32c30c0
#
_cell.length_a   1.000
_cell.length_b   1.000
_cell.length_c   1.000
_cell.angle_alpha   90.00
_cell.angle_beta   90.00
_cell.angle_gamma   90.00
#
_symmetry.space_group_name_H-M   'P 1'
#
loop_
_entity.id
_entity.type
_entity.pdbx_description
1 polymer ?
#
loop_
_entity_poly.entity_id
_entity_poly.type
_entity_poly.pdbx_seq_one_letter_code
_entity_poly.pdbx_strand_id
1 'polypeptide(L)' 'MDKLKEFRNSKKLSQKDMAIQIGISPSYYYKVESGYQNPSYEFLAKFKRSFPNASVDDLFF' A
#
# COMPACT_ATOMS: atom_id res chain seq x y z
N MET A 1 -7.30 2.84 -6.06
CA MET A 1 -7.01 3.65 -4.86
C MET A 1 -6.01 4.74 -5.18
N ASP A 2 -6.53 5.86 -5.59
CA ASP A 2 -5.68 6.94 -6.10
C ASP A 2 -4.73 7.53 -5.05
N LYS A 3 -5.21 7.65 -3.81
CA LYS A 3 -4.38 8.21 -2.76
C LYS A 3 -3.19 7.31 -2.42
N LEU A 4 -3.40 5.99 -2.45
CA LEU A 4 -2.31 5.05 -2.23
C LEU A 4 -1.28 5.15 -3.35
N LYS A 5 -1.75 5.25 -4.59
CA LYS A 5 -0.86 5.41 -5.74
C LYS A 5 -0.05 6.70 -5.63
N GLU A 6 -0.71 7.79 -5.25
CA GLU A 6 -0.01 9.07 -5.07
C GLU A 6 1.03 8.99 -3.97
N PHE A 7 0.68 8.36 -2.85
CA PHE A 7 1.63 8.16 -1.76
C PHE A 7 2.85 7.37 -2.23
N ARG A 8 2.61 6.27 -2.94
CA ARG A 8 3.69 5.45 -3.47
C ARG A 8 4.59 6.24 -4.41
N ASN A 9 3.97 7.02 -5.31
CA ASN A 9 4.72 7.84 -6.24
C ASN A 9 5.55 8.91 -5.52
N SER A 10 5.03 9.45 -4.42
CA SER A 10 5.78 10.43 -3.63
C SER A 10 7.04 9.83 -3.01
N LYS A 11 7.05 8.52 -2.80
CA LYS A 11 8.22 7.80 -2.29
C LYS A 11 9.13 7.31 -3.41
N LYS A 12 8.75 7.56 -4.67
CA LYS A 12 9.51 7.14 -5.86
C LYS A 12 9.70 5.63 -5.93
N LEU A 13 8.67 4.90 -5.54
CA LEU A 13 8.67 3.44 -5.54
C LEU A 13 7.78 2.91 -6.66
N SER A 14 8.23 1.85 -7.32
CA SER A 14 7.36 1.09 -8.21
C SER A 14 6.37 0.29 -7.37
N GLN A 15 5.32 -0.26 -8.00
CA GLN A 15 4.38 -1.12 -7.29
C GLN A 15 5.10 -2.32 -6.70
N LYS A 16 6.01 -2.92 -7.46
CA LYS A 16 6.77 -4.07 -7.00
C LYS A 16 7.64 -3.71 -5.80
N ASP A 17 8.33 -2.57 -5.88
CA ASP A 17 9.20 -2.13 -4.79
C ASP A 17 8.41 -1.85 -3.53
N MET A 18 7.26 -1.22 -3.67
CA MET A 18 6.39 -0.96 -2.53
C MET A 18 5.94 -2.26 -1.88
N ALA A 19 5.52 -3.24 -2.70
CA ALA A 19 5.08 -4.54 -2.18
C ALA A 19 6.20 -5.22 -1.39
N ILE A 20 7.41 -5.21 -1.94
CA ILE A 20 8.56 -5.80 -1.27
C ILE A 20 8.84 -5.08 0.05
N GLN A 21 8.80 -3.78 0.04
CA GLN A 21 9.11 -2.99 1.23
C GLN A 21 8.14 -3.26 2.37
N ILE A 22 6.85 -3.40 2.07
CA ILE A 22 5.86 -3.66 3.13
C ILE A 22 5.68 -5.17 3.42
N GLY A 23 6.33 -6.04 2.65
CA GLY A 23 6.29 -7.47 2.90
C GLY A 23 5.03 -8.17 2.38
N ILE A 24 4.49 -7.68 1.27
CA ILE A 24 3.28 -8.22 0.62
C ILE A 24 3.66 -8.71 -0.77
N SER A 25 2.99 -9.75 -1.26
CA SER A 25 3.26 -10.20 -2.63
C SER A 25 2.87 -9.11 -3.62
N PRO A 26 3.66 -8.94 -4.70
CA PRO A 26 3.32 -7.93 -5.71
C PRO A 26 1.93 -8.12 -6.32
N SER A 27 1.51 -9.36 -6.56
CA SER A 27 0.18 -9.63 -7.11
C SER A 27 -0.92 -9.10 -6.22
N TYR A 28 -0.81 -9.33 -4.92
CA TYR A 28 -1.80 -8.87 -3.97
C TYR A 28 -1.78 -7.34 -3.89
N TYR A 29 -0.58 -6.75 -3.86
CA TYR A 29 -0.45 -5.31 -3.81
C TYR A 29 -1.13 -4.64 -5.01
N TYR A 30 -0.92 -5.21 -6.23
CA TYR A 30 -1.55 -4.67 -7.44
C TYR A 30 -3.07 -4.66 -7.32
N LYS A 31 -3.64 -5.72 -6.78
CA LYS A 31 -5.09 -5.84 -6.62
C LYS A 31 -5.62 -4.80 -5.64
N VAL A 32 -4.89 -4.56 -4.56
CA VAL A 32 -5.30 -3.56 -3.58
C VAL A 32 -5.22 -2.15 -4.17
N GLU A 33 -4.10 -1.80 -4.79
CA GLU A 33 -3.93 -0.46 -5.34
C GLU A 33 -4.91 -0.18 -6.46
N SER A 34 -5.26 -1.18 -7.28
CA SER A 34 -6.21 -1.01 -8.38
C SER A 34 -7.66 -0.94 -7.91
N GLY A 35 -7.91 -1.22 -6.64
CA GLY A 35 -9.27 -1.23 -6.10
C GLY A 35 -10.00 -2.54 -6.33
N TYR A 36 -9.36 -3.53 -6.92
CA TYR A 36 -9.96 -4.83 -7.19
C TYR A 36 -10.23 -5.61 -5.91
N GLN A 37 -9.40 -5.41 -4.90
CA GLN A 37 -9.51 -6.13 -3.64
C GLN A 37 -9.26 -5.18 -2.49
N ASN A 38 -10.07 -5.30 -1.43
CA ASN A 38 -9.88 -4.48 -0.23
C ASN A 38 -8.63 -4.94 0.53
N PRO A 39 -7.91 -4.01 1.16
CA PRO A 39 -6.75 -4.40 1.96
C PRO A 39 -7.19 -5.19 3.19
N SER A 40 -6.47 -6.27 3.48
CA SER A 40 -6.70 -7.07 4.69
C SER A 40 -6.11 -6.35 5.90
N TYR A 41 -6.49 -6.81 7.10
CA TYR A 41 -5.86 -6.31 8.31
C TYR A 41 -4.34 -6.48 8.27
N GLU A 42 -3.89 -7.64 7.78
CA GLU A 42 -2.46 -7.92 7.67
C GLU A 42 -1.76 -6.92 6.74
N PHE A 43 -2.39 -6.60 5.60
CA PHE A 43 -1.87 -5.59 4.69
C PHE A 43 -1.71 -4.25 5.40
N LEU A 44 -2.77 -3.81 6.08
CA LEU A 44 -2.76 -2.52 6.77
C LEU A 44 -1.72 -2.47 7.88
N ALA A 45 -1.59 -3.56 8.64
CA ALA A 45 -0.60 -3.64 9.72
C ALA A 45 0.82 -3.58 9.17
N LYS A 46 1.10 -4.29 8.10
CA LYS A 46 2.42 -4.28 7.47
C LYS A 46 2.73 -2.92 6.85
N PHE A 47 1.73 -2.30 6.23
CA PHE A 47 1.87 -0.96 5.68
C PHE A 47 2.22 0.03 6.78
N LYS A 48 1.47 0.01 7.86
CA LYS A 48 1.70 0.94 8.98
C LYS A 48 3.06 0.73 9.62
N ARG A 49 3.52 -0.51 9.68
CA ARG A 49 4.85 -0.80 10.22
C ARG A 49 5.95 -0.18 9.35
N SER A 50 5.77 -0.22 8.04
CA SER A 50 6.76 0.33 7.10
C SER A 50 6.71 1.85 7.04
N PHE A 51 5.53 2.42 7.21
CA PHE A 51 5.32 3.86 7.13
C PHE A 51 4.54 4.35 8.34
N PRO A 52 5.19 4.41 9.52
CA PRO A 52 4.46 4.72 10.76
C PRO A 52 3.81 6.11 10.78
N ASN A 53 4.31 7.05 9.97
CA ASN A 53 3.76 8.39 9.92
C ASN A 53 2.65 8.55 8.88
N ALA A 54 2.38 7.53 8.10
CA ALA A 54 1.31 7.59 7.09
C ALA A 54 -0.04 7.41 7.76
N SER A 55 -1.05 8.12 7.25
CA SER A 55 -2.42 7.97 7.74
C SER A 55 -3.12 6.88 6.93
N VAL A 56 -3.36 5.75 7.58
CA VAL A 56 -4.09 4.64 6.95
C VAL A 56 -5.50 5.09 6.58
N ASP A 57 -6.14 5.87 7.44
CA ASP A 57 -7.49 6.37 7.15
C ASP A 57 -7.53 7.22 5.89
N ASP A 58 -6.56 8.11 5.72
CA ASP A 58 -6.52 8.98 4.55
C ASP A 58 -6.22 8.21 3.27
N LEU A 59 -5.39 7.18 3.34
CA LEU A 59 -4.94 6.46 2.16
C LEU A 59 -5.91 5.37 1.72
N PHE A 60 -6.59 4.73 2.66
CA PHE A 60 -7.41 3.56 2.36
C PHE A 60 -8.90 3.76 2.62
N PHE A 61 -9.28 4.79 3.31
CA PHE A 61 -10.66 5.06 3.66
C PHE A 61 -11.06 6.50 3.41
#